data_0d373ca9b21fe6f5e18df5e4f35afa6c
#
_entry.id   0d373ca9b21fe6f5e18df5e4f35afa6c
#
_cell.length_a   1.000
_cell.length_b   1.000
_cell.length_c   1.000
_cell.angle_alpha   90.00
_cell.angle_beta   90.00
_cell.angle_gamma   90.00
#
_symmetry.space_group_name_H-M   'P 1'
#
loop_
_entity.id
_entity.type
_entity.pdbx_description
1 polymer ?
#
loop_
_entity_poly.entity_id
_entity_poly.type
_entity_poly.pdbx_seq_one_letter_code
_entity_poly.pdbx_strand_id
1 'polypeptide(L)'
;VAKSLLVVESPVKMKTLSKFLGKEYVIKATYGHIKDLPKSKMGVDIAHDFRPQFSVVKGKAKIVAELKKAGKEADHIYIGSDPDREGEAIAFHVAEEIGNGTPIKRVLFNEITEKAVLEAMKSPRTLDESKYDAQKARRILDRLVGYEISPLLWERVKYGLSAGRVQSVALKLVCEREDEIEAFVKEEYWTIEAAFKLASGETIRARLERIGGEKARIASGEEAEKLKAAMEKKAFVVAGVEEKERFVAPYAAFKTSSLQQEASSKLKFSPKKTMLVAQKLFEGVEMGKSMTGLITYMRTDSVRTSGEAVGAARRLVEAQFGKPYVPSKPNVYKNSKTAQDAHEAIRPTDVTLTPERVKPFLSHDMFSLYELIWRRFVASQMARMRLHVRTAEISADGYVFVARGSKVVFDGFSRVYEAEKREDERTYLPDIARGEALGLESLEASQHFTVPPA
;
A
#
# COMPACT_ATOMS: atom_id res chain seq x y z
N VAL A 1 45.71 0.69 -10.32
CA VAL A 1 44.45 0.12 -9.79
C VAL A 1 43.41 0.28 -10.87
N ALA A 2 42.78 -0.81 -11.31
CA ALA A 2 41.68 -0.79 -12.29
C ALA A 2 40.58 0.17 -11.83
N LYS A 3 40.17 1.08 -12.70
CA LYS A 3 39.10 2.05 -12.38
C LYS A 3 37.74 1.51 -12.83
N SER A 4 36.80 1.42 -11.92
CA SER A 4 35.43 1.04 -12.23
C SER A 4 34.54 2.27 -12.30
N LEU A 5 33.70 2.38 -13.33
CA LEU A 5 32.65 3.40 -13.44
C LEU A 5 31.33 2.80 -12.97
N LEU A 6 30.66 3.44 -12.01
CA LEU A 6 29.28 3.13 -11.63
C LEU A 6 28.36 4.28 -12.01
N VAL A 7 27.40 4.02 -12.87
CA VAL A 7 26.41 5.02 -13.30
C VAL A 7 25.08 4.77 -12.60
N VAL A 8 24.53 5.80 -11.95
CA VAL A 8 23.23 5.77 -11.26
C VAL A 8 22.32 6.89 -11.78
N GLU A 9 21.02 6.84 -11.47
CA GLU A 9 20.09 7.86 -11.98
C GLU A 9 20.02 9.12 -11.11
N SER A 10 20.41 9.05 -9.82
CA SER A 10 20.16 10.11 -8.84
C SER A 10 21.45 10.59 -8.18
N PRO A 11 21.63 11.92 -7.97
CA PRO A 11 22.75 12.45 -7.23
C PRO A 11 22.77 12.05 -5.76
N VAL A 12 21.60 11.76 -5.17
CA VAL A 12 21.48 11.26 -3.79
C VAL A 12 22.06 9.87 -3.70
N LYS A 13 21.66 8.96 -4.61
CA LYS A 13 22.29 7.62 -4.72
C LYS A 13 23.79 7.71 -4.90
N MET A 14 24.26 8.59 -5.80
CA MET A 14 25.70 8.80 -6.01
C MET A 14 26.38 9.16 -4.69
N LYS A 15 25.84 10.11 -3.92
CA LYS A 15 26.38 10.50 -2.62
C LYS A 15 26.38 9.36 -1.61
N THR A 16 25.31 8.55 -1.56
CA THR A 16 25.17 7.42 -0.64
C THR A 16 26.18 6.32 -0.99
N LEU A 17 26.23 5.91 -2.25
CA LEU A 17 27.12 4.84 -2.71
C LEU A 17 28.60 5.21 -2.60
N SER A 18 28.94 6.49 -2.77
CA SER A 18 30.32 6.97 -2.58
C SER A 18 30.84 6.80 -1.14
N LYS A 19 29.94 6.63 -0.17
CA LYS A 19 30.33 6.35 1.22
C LYS A 19 30.60 4.85 1.47
N PHE A 20 30.03 3.99 0.63
CA PHE A 20 30.13 2.52 0.77
C PHE A 20 31.20 1.91 -0.12
N LEU A 21 31.40 2.48 -1.30
CA LEU A 21 32.35 1.98 -2.29
C LEU A 21 33.69 2.70 -2.17
N GLY A 22 34.77 1.97 -2.41
CA GLY A 22 36.12 2.49 -2.32
C GLY A 22 36.50 3.48 -3.42
N LYS A 23 37.71 4.04 -3.34
CA LYS A 23 38.25 5.02 -4.29
C LYS A 23 38.49 4.47 -5.70
N GLU A 24 38.43 3.16 -5.88
CA GLU A 24 38.47 2.47 -7.16
C GLU A 24 37.22 2.67 -8.00
N TYR A 25 36.11 3.12 -7.39
CA TYR A 25 34.88 3.42 -8.09
C TYR A 25 34.72 4.91 -8.36
N VAL A 26 34.56 5.27 -9.63
CA VAL A 26 34.08 6.61 -10.06
C VAL A 26 32.57 6.51 -10.22
N ILE A 27 31.81 7.25 -9.40
CA ILE A 27 30.36 7.21 -9.45
C ILE A 27 29.82 8.45 -10.15
N LYS A 28 28.94 8.29 -11.13
CA LYS A 28 28.32 9.35 -11.90
C LYS A 28 26.80 9.22 -11.92
N ALA A 29 26.10 10.34 -11.97
CA ALA A 29 24.63 10.36 -12.03
C ALA A 29 24.13 10.86 -13.40
N THR A 30 23.06 10.21 -13.92
CA THR A 30 22.37 10.63 -15.15
C THR A 30 21.33 11.70 -14.92
N TYR A 31 20.87 11.88 -13.68
CA TYR A 31 19.74 12.76 -13.30
C TYR A 31 18.46 12.37 -14.05
N GLY A 32 18.14 11.07 -14.12
CA GLY A 32 17.02 10.48 -14.86
C GLY A 32 17.40 10.08 -16.28
N HIS A 33 16.41 9.99 -17.18
CA HIS A 33 16.64 9.62 -18.58
C HIS A 33 17.56 10.57 -19.31
N ILE A 34 18.53 10.05 -20.08
CA ILE A 34 19.43 10.80 -20.94
C ILE A 34 18.95 10.85 -22.39
N LYS A 35 18.13 9.88 -22.82
CA LYS A 35 17.45 9.82 -24.12
C LYS A 35 15.95 9.72 -23.95
N ASP A 36 15.20 10.30 -24.87
CA ASP A 36 13.74 10.14 -24.96
C ASP A 36 13.29 10.41 -26.42
N LEU A 37 12.01 10.11 -26.70
CA LEU A 37 11.37 10.50 -27.96
C LEU A 37 11.29 12.04 -28.08
N PRO A 38 11.47 12.62 -29.27
CA PRO A 38 11.42 14.06 -29.47
C PRO A 38 10.07 14.63 -29.03
N LYS A 39 10.08 15.81 -28.38
CA LYS A 39 8.85 16.43 -27.82
C LYS A 39 7.91 17.00 -28.89
N SER A 40 8.44 17.43 -30.03
CA SER A 40 7.68 18.16 -31.07
C SER A 40 7.26 17.30 -32.25
N LYS A 41 7.62 16.00 -32.26
CA LYS A 41 7.35 15.07 -33.36
C LYS A 41 6.84 13.75 -32.80
N MET A 42 6.16 12.97 -33.63
CA MET A 42 5.77 11.58 -33.30
C MET A 42 6.98 10.79 -32.82
N GLY A 43 8.08 10.80 -33.56
CA GLY A 43 9.32 10.13 -33.18
C GLY A 43 9.22 8.60 -33.14
N VAL A 44 8.17 8.05 -33.77
CA VAL A 44 7.94 6.61 -33.94
C VAL A 44 7.63 6.38 -35.41
N ASP A 45 8.40 5.50 -36.06
CA ASP A 45 8.20 5.11 -37.45
C ASP A 45 7.19 3.94 -37.51
N ILE A 46 5.93 4.28 -37.77
CA ILE A 46 4.82 3.32 -37.78
C ILE A 46 4.95 2.32 -38.92
N ALA A 47 5.51 2.75 -40.06
CA ALA A 47 5.65 1.91 -41.24
C ALA A 47 6.75 0.83 -41.11
N HIS A 48 7.71 1.05 -40.17
CA HIS A 48 8.83 0.15 -39.96
C HIS A 48 8.83 -0.35 -38.52
N ASP A 49 7.92 -1.25 -38.20
CA ASP A 49 7.79 -1.95 -36.89
C ASP A 49 7.78 -1.02 -35.69
N PHE A 50 7.13 0.15 -35.79
CA PHE A 50 7.04 1.13 -34.72
C PHE A 50 8.41 1.56 -34.17
N ARG A 51 9.42 1.64 -35.00
CA ARG A 51 10.80 1.94 -34.60
C ARG A 51 10.91 3.31 -33.93
N PRO A 52 11.34 3.41 -32.65
CA PRO A 52 11.46 4.68 -31.95
C PRO A 52 12.73 5.43 -32.36
N GLN A 53 12.62 6.75 -32.51
CA GLN A 53 13.74 7.65 -32.79
C GLN A 53 14.15 8.36 -31.51
N PHE A 54 14.90 7.67 -30.65
CA PHE A 54 15.39 8.28 -29.42
C PHE A 54 16.47 9.31 -29.70
N SER A 55 16.44 10.44 -28.98
CA SER A 55 17.43 11.50 -29.02
C SER A 55 17.84 11.93 -27.62
N VAL A 56 19.04 12.50 -27.50
CA VAL A 56 19.50 13.04 -26.22
C VAL A 56 18.57 14.15 -25.74
N VAL A 57 18.10 14.05 -24.52
CA VAL A 57 17.17 15.02 -23.91
C VAL A 57 17.84 16.39 -23.82
N LYS A 58 17.11 17.45 -24.17
CA LYS A 58 17.61 18.84 -24.09
C LYS A 58 18.18 19.13 -22.67
N GLY A 59 19.40 19.61 -22.60
CA GLY A 59 20.14 19.89 -21.36
C GLY A 59 20.96 18.72 -20.83
N LYS A 60 20.90 17.53 -21.43
CA LYS A 60 21.66 16.36 -21.01
C LYS A 60 22.99 16.14 -21.78
N ALA A 61 23.27 16.92 -22.80
CA ALA A 61 24.47 16.77 -23.63
C ALA A 61 25.76 16.81 -22.83
N LYS A 62 25.87 17.71 -21.83
CA LYS A 62 27.03 17.81 -20.94
C LYS A 62 27.19 16.55 -20.10
N ILE A 63 26.12 16.01 -19.54
CA ILE A 63 26.11 14.77 -18.74
C ILE A 63 26.55 13.60 -19.61
N VAL A 64 26.01 13.47 -20.82
CA VAL A 64 26.39 12.42 -21.77
C VAL A 64 27.88 12.51 -22.11
N ALA A 65 28.40 13.73 -22.37
CA ALA A 65 29.84 13.93 -22.63
C ALA A 65 30.72 13.52 -21.44
N GLU A 66 30.29 13.86 -20.21
CA GLU A 66 31.01 13.45 -18.99
C GLU A 66 30.99 11.93 -18.79
N LEU A 67 29.86 11.27 -19.07
CA LEU A 67 29.72 9.81 -19.01
C LEU A 67 30.60 9.13 -20.05
N LYS A 68 30.61 9.63 -21.30
CA LYS A 68 31.51 9.14 -22.37
C LYS A 68 32.99 9.25 -21.99
N LYS A 69 33.38 10.37 -21.38
CA LYS A 69 34.76 10.55 -20.90
C LYS A 69 35.10 9.54 -19.81
N ALA A 70 34.24 9.44 -18.79
CA ALA A 70 34.45 8.50 -17.68
C ALA A 70 34.44 7.04 -18.14
N GLY A 71 33.59 6.68 -19.13
CA GLY A 71 33.53 5.34 -19.70
C GLY A 71 34.82 4.95 -20.46
N LYS A 72 35.47 5.91 -21.14
CA LYS A 72 36.76 5.68 -21.82
C LYS A 72 37.92 5.45 -20.85
N GLU A 73 37.80 5.99 -19.64
CA GLU A 73 38.86 5.91 -18.61
C GLU A 73 38.64 4.71 -17.67
N ALA A 74 37.54 3.97 -17.84
CA ALA A 74 37.18 2.86 -16.96
C ALA A 74 37.49 1.50 -17.57
N ASP A 75 38.01 0.60 -16.74
CA ASP A 75 38.27 -0.81 -17.10
C ASP A 75 36.99 -1.66 -16.98
N HIS A 76 36.09 -1.27 -16.08
CA HIS A 76 34.78 -1.90 -15.86
C HIS A 76 33.69 -0.86 -15.73
N ILE A 77 32.53 -1.14 -16.34
CA ILE A 77 31.38 -0.24 -16.31
C ILE A 77 30.19 -0.97 -15.68
N TYR A 78 29.63 -0.37 -14.64
CA TYR A 78 28.45 -0.85 -13.94
C TYR A 78 27.32 0.17 -14.04
N ILE A 79 26.07 -0.29 -14.20
CA ILE A 79 24.91 0.59 -14.18
C ILE A 79 23.97 0.17 -13.04
N GLY A 80 23.82 1.07 -12.05
CA GLY A 80 23.09 0.88 -10.79
C GLY A 80 21.80 1.69 -10.70
N SER A 81 21.07 1.86 -11.83
CA SER A 81 19.73 2.48 -11.84
C SER A 81 18.70 1.62 -11.10
N ASP A 82 17.50 2.17 -10.85
CA ASP A 82 16.42 1.48 -10.11
C ASP A 82 16.10 0.09 -10.70
N PRO A 83 15.64 -0.88 -9.88
CA PRO A 83 15.41 -2.26 -10.32
C PRO A 83 14.13 -2.45 -11.16
N ASP A 84 13.51 -1.36 -11.61
CA ASP A 84 12.31 -1.36 -12.45
C ASP A 84 12.60 -1.21 -13.95
N ARG A 85 11.54 -1.20 -14.78
CA ARG A 85 11.63 -1.04 -16.23
C ARG A 85 12.18 0.32 -16.65
N GLU A 86 11.90 1.38 -15.90
CA GLU A 86 12.41 2.73 -16.18
C GLU A 86 13.93 2.79 -15.94
N GLY A 87 14.39 2.16 -14.84
CA GLY A 87 15.82 2.03 -14.56
C GLY A 87 16.54 1.18 -15.61
N GLU A 88 15.89 0.13 -16.15
CA GLU A 88 16.46 -0.67 -17.23
C GLU A 88 16.57 0.12 -18.54
N ALA A 89 15.58 0.95 -18.87
CA ALA A 89 15.66 1.83 -20.04
C ALA A 89 16.78 2.88 -19.90
N ILE A 90 16.97 3.44 -18.70
CA ILE A 90 18.12 4.31 -18.43
C ILE A 90 19.42 3.54 -18.66
N ALA A 91 19.49 2.29 -18.20
CA ALA A 91 20.69 1.47 -18.34
C ALA A 91 21.04 1.20 -19.81
N PHE A 92 20.06 0.83 -20.64
CA PHE A 92 20.25 0.64 -22.07
C PHE A 92 20.69 1.92 -22.79
N HIS A 93 20.02 3.05 -22.53
CA HIS A 93 20.40 4.33 -23.13
C HIS A 93 21.81 4.79 -22.70
N VAL A 94 22.19 4.54 -21.47
CA VAL A 94 23.56 4.80 -20.99
C VAL A 94 24.55 3.89 -21.72
N ALA A 95 24.25 2.59 -21.83
CA ALA A 95 25.11 1.63 -22.50
C ALA A 95 25.34 1.98 -23.99
N GLU A 96 24.29 2.42 -24.70
CA GLU A 96 24.40 2.89 -26.09
C GLU A 96 25.31 4.11 -26.24
N GLU A 97 25.28 5.03 -25.28
CA GLU A 97 26.07 6.27 -25.37
C GLU A 97 27.53 6.09 -24.94
N ILE A 98 27.83 5.24 -23.97
CA ILE A 98 29.19 5.06 -23.41
C ILE A 98 29.89 3.82 -23.93
N GLY A 99 29.19 2.95 -24.69
CA GLY A 99 29.74 1.71 -25.23
C GLY A 99 30.94 2.00 -26.15
N ASN A 100 32.10 1.54 -25.74
CA ASN A 100 33.39 1.66 -26.47
C ASN A 100 34.11 0.32 -26.57
N GLY A 101 33.37 -0.81 -26.42
CA GLY A 101 33.93 -2.16 -26.35
C GLY A 101 34.18 -2.66 -24.90
N THR A 102 34.14 -1.78 -23.89
CA THR A 102 34.23 -2.20 -22.50
C THR A 102 32.92 -2.90 -22.08
N PRO A 103 33.00 -4.10 -21.46
CA PRO A 103 31.79 -4.81 -20.98
C PRO A 103 31.02 -3.99 -19.95
N ILE A 104 29.73 -3.82 -20.23
CA ILE A 104 28.79 -3.11 -19.35
C ILE A 104 27.96 -4.12 -18.59
N LYS A 105 27.88 -3.96 -17.27
CA LYS A 105 27.13 -4.84 -16.38
C LYS A 105 26.09 -4.06 -15.59
N ARG A 106 24.99 -4.73 -15.27
CA ARG A 106 23.86 -4.22 -14.49
C ARG A 106 24.01 -4.61 -13.03
N VAL A 107 23.82 -3.67 -12.10
CA VAL A 107 23.76 -3.93 -10.67
C VAL A 107 22.39 -3.47 -10.15
N LEU A 108 21.71 -4.30 -9.39
CA LEU A 108 20.37 -4.04 -8.86
C LEU A 108 20.43 -3.83 -7.35
N PHE A 109 19.90 -2.72 -6.88
CA PHE A 109 19.79 -2.38 -5.47
C PHE A 109 18.31 -2.39 -5.05
N ASN A 110 17.90 -3.45 -4.33
CA ASN A 110 16.56 -3.51 -3.72
C ASN A 110 16.48 -2.69 -2.42
N GLU A 111 17.62 -2.41 -1.82
CA GLU A 111 17.83 -1.50 -0.69
C GLU A 111 19.22 -0.87 -0.79
N ILE A 112 19.39 0.33 -0.25
CA ILE A 112 20.67 1.06 -0.32
C ILE A 112 21.31 1.08 1.07
N THR A 113 21.74 -0.09 1.52
CA THR A 113 22.56 -0.29 2.70
C THR A 113 23.98 -0.72 2.28
N GLU A 114 24.98 -0.45 3.11
CA GLU A 114 26.37 -0.84 2.80
C GLU A 114 26.49 -2.33 2.47
N LYS A 115 25.91 -3.20 3.32
CA LYS A 115 25.90 -4.66 3.12
C LYS A 115 25.28 -5.06 1.78
N ALA A 116 24.08 -4.56 1.49
CA ALA A 116 23.36 -4.92 0.26
C ALA A 116 24.07 -4.40 -0.99
N VAL A 117 24.63 -3.19 -0.94
CA VAL A 117 25.39 -2.61 -2.04
C VAL A 117 26.65 -3.41 -2.33
N LEU A 118 27.46 -3.74 -1.32
CA LEU A 118 28.66 -4.54 -1.49
C LEU A 118 28.36 -5.95 -2.01
N GLU A 119 27.24 -6.54 -1.59
CA GLU A 119 26.80 -7.85 -2.08
C GLU A 119 26.32 -7.80 -3.53
N ALA A 120 25.52 -6.78 -3.89
CA ALA A 120 25.07 -6.57 -5.26
C ALA A 120 26.25 -6.35 -6.23
N MET A 121 27.29 -5.64 -5.81
CA MET A 121 28.49 -5.41 -6.62
C MET A 121 29.29 -6.71 -6.89
N LYS A 122 29.15 -7.74 -6.07
CA LYS A 122 29.78 -9.06 -6.28
C LYS A 122 29.04 -9.91 -7.32
N SER A 123 27.77 -9.60 -7.59
CA SER A 123 26.89 -10.40 -8.46
C SER A 123 26.27 -9.56 -9.58
N PRO A 124 27.08 -8.87 -10.41
CA PRO A 124 26.57 -8.08 -11.51
C PRO A 124 25.96 -8.97 -12.60
N ARG A 125 24.95 -8.45 -13.31
CA ARG A 125 24.17 -9.16 -14.33
C ARG A 125 24.36 -8.52 -15.70
N THR A 126 23.86 -9.16 -16.74
CA THR A 126 23.64 -8.53 -18.04
C THR A 126 22.43 -7.60 -17.97
N LEU A 127 22.35 -6.67 -18.89
CA LEU A 127 21.15 -5.86 -19.14
C LEU A 127 19.96 -6.77 -19.52
N ASP A 128 18.76 -6.44 -19.07
CA ASP A 128 17.55 -7.22 -19.31
C ASP A 128 16.77 -6.64 -20.51
N GLU A 129 16.99 -7.22 -21.68
CA GLU A 129 16.34 -6.82 -22.95
C GLU A 129 14.81 -6.87 -22.84
N SER A 130 14.27 -7.89 -22.16
CA SER A 130 12.80 -8.03 -22.00
C SER A 130 12.19 -6.89 -21.22
N LYS A 131 12.85 -6.43 -20.16
CA LYS A 131 12.41 -5.25 -19.40
C LYS A 131 12.54 -3.96 -20.20
N TYR A 132 13.63 -3.82 -20.96
CA TYR A 132 13.82 -2.69 -21.84
C TYR A 132 12.77 -2.65 -22.93
N ASP A 133 12.50 -3.76 -23.61
CA ASP A 133 11.46 -3.86 -24.63
C ASP A 133 10.06 -3.56 -24.09
N ALA A 134 9.77 -4.03 -22.87
CA ALA A 134 8.50 -3.72 -22.20
C ALA A 134 8.35 -2.21 -21.91
N GLN A 135 9.43 -1.52 -21.50
CA GLN A 135 9.43 -0.07 -21.30
C GLN A 135 9.32 0.67 -22.64
N LYS A 136 10.10 0.25 -23.64
CA LYS A 136 10.08 0.79 -25.01
C LYS A 136 8.68 0.70 -25.62
N ALA A 137 8.06 -0.48 -25.58
CA ALA A 137 6.69 -0.67 -26.06
C ALA A 137 5.68 0.25 -25.34
N ARG A 138 5.80 0.35 -24.02
CA ARG A 138 4.98 1.28 -23.23
C ARG A 138 5.19 2.72 -23.68
N ARG A 139 6.44 3.15 -23.88
CA ARG A 139 6.77 4.53 -24.29
C ARG A 139 6.22 4.85 -25.68
N ILE A 140 6.30 3.87 -26.61
CA ILE A 140 5.73 3.97 -27.95
C ILE A 140 4.20 4.09 -27.89
N LEU A 141 3.54 3.21 -27.15
CA LEU A 141 2.08 3.25 -26.96
C LEU A 141 1.60 4.57 -26.35
N ASP A 142 2.27 5.06 -25.30
CA ASP A 142 1.93 6.35 -24.68
C ASP A 142 2.09 7.51 -25.69
N ARG A 143 3.09 7.42 -26.60
CA ARG A 143 3.31 8.40 -27.66
C ARG A 143 2.20 8.33 -28.71
N LEU A 144 1.90 7.14 -29.24
CA LEU A 144 0.86 6.93 -30.25
C LEU A 144 -0.50 7.42 -29.73
N VAL A 145 -0.94 6.93 -28.58
CA VAL A 145 -2.22 7.35 -28.00
C VAL A 145 -2.27 8.85 -27.76
N GLY A 146 -1.21 9.43 -27.21
CA GLY A 146 -1.16 10.87 -26.92
C GLY A 146 -1.19 11.75 -28.16
N TYR A 147 -0.49 11.37 -29.22
CA TYR A 147 -0.31 12.20 -30.41
C TYR A 147 -1.39 11.97 -31.47
N GLU A 148 -2.01 10.79 -31.54
CA GLU A 148 -3.08 10.49 -32.48
C GLU A 148 -4.46 10.88 -31.93
N ILE A 149 -4.72 10.65 -30.63
CA ILE A 149 -6.04 10.86 -30.05
C ILE A 149 -6.21 12.29 -29.50
N SER A 150 -5.15 12.93 -28.98
CA SER A 150 -5.29 14.29 -28.43
C SER A 150 -5.75 15.31 -29.47
N PRO A 151 -5.27 15.30 -30.74
CA PRO A 151 -5.78 16.20 -31.78
C PRO A 151 -7.27 16.01 -32.07
N LEU A 152 -7.78 14.77 -32.04
CA LEU A 152 -9.21 14.50 -32.19
C LEU A 152 -10.04 15.13 -31.06
N LEU A 153 -9.51 15.12 -29.84
CA LEU A 153 -10.16 15.81 -28.71
C LEU A 153 -10.17 17.33 -28.93
N TRP A 154 -9.10 17.91 -29.52
CA TRP A 154 -9.04 19.34 -29.81
C TRP A 154 -10.08 19.75 -30.85
N GLU A 155 -10.28 18.94 -31.84
CA GLU A 155 -11.26 19.19 -32.90
C GLU A 155 -12.71 19.01 -32.40
N ARG A 156 -12.96 17.94 -31.62
CA ARG A 156 -14.31 17.51 -31.28
C ARG A 156 -14.85 18.03 -29.95
N VAL A 157 -13.94 18.36 -29.01
CA VAL A 157 -14.33 18.72 -27.64
C VAL A 157 -13.77 20.11 -27.28
N LYS A 158 -12.46 20.20 -27.05
CA LYS A 158 -11.81 21.47 -26.65
C LYS A 158 -10.30 21.40 -26.86
N TYR A 159 -9.73 22.49 -27.37
CA TYR A 159 -8.29 22.63 -27.53
C TYR A 159 -7.55 22.51 -26.18
N GLY A 160 -6.41 21.81 -26.19
CA GLY A 160 -5.54 21.63 -25.04
C GLY A 160 -5.87 20.40 -24.18
N LEU A 161 -6.93 19.64 -24.49
CA LEU A 161 -7.19 18.34 -23.85
C LEU A 161 -6.13 17.32 -24.29
N SER A 162 -5.85 16.35 -23.44
CA SER A 162 -4.94 15.25 -23.78
C SER A 162 -5.54 13.89 -23.49
N ALA A 163 -5.35 12.97 -24.44
CA ALA A 163 -5.61 11.56 -24.23
C ALA A 163 -4.33 10.84 -23.80
N GLY A 164 -4.48 9.77 -23.03
CA GLY A 164 -3.37 8.95 -22.63
C GLY A 164 -3.84 7.58 -22.17
N ARG A 165 -3.06 6.56 -22.44
CA ARG A 165 -3.38 5.16 -22.15
C ARG A 165 -3.80 4.90 -20.71
N VAL A 166 -3.16 5.57 -19.74
CA VAL A 166 -3.49 5.44 -18.32
C VAL A 166 -4.58 6.43 -17.91
N GLN A 167 -4.43 7.71 -18.26
CA GLN A 167 -5.36 8.77 -17.84
C GLN A 167 -6.76 8.61 -18.43
N SER A 168 -6.89 8.17 -19.68
CA SER A 168 -8.20 7.98 -20.31
C SER A 168 -8.95 6.78 -19.71
N VAL A 169 -8.24 5.69 -19.39
CA VAL A 169 -8.82 4.54 -18.69
C VAL A 169 -9.23 4.92 -17.27
N ALA A 170 -8.38 5.67 -16.54
CA ALA A 170 -8.72 6.15 -15.21
C ALA A 170 -9.97 7.04 -15.23
N LEU A 171 -10.05 7.97 -16.20
CA LEU A 171 -11.23 8.83 -16.37
C LEU A 171 -12.48 7.99 -16.68
N LYS A 172 -12.37 7.00 -17.57
CA LYS A 172 -13.48 6.10 -17.89
C LYS A 172 -14.01 5.41 -16.62
N LEU A 173 -13.13 4.84 -15.78
CA LEU A 173 -13.53 4.19 -14.54
C LEU A 173 -14.22 5.16 -13.56
N VAL A 174 -13.78 6.42 -13.51
CA VAL A 174 -14.43 7.45 -12.69
C VAL A 174 -15.81 7.79 -13.25
N CYS A 175 -15.96 7.96 -14.58
CA CYS A 175 -17.26 8.22 -15.20
C CYS A 175 -18.22 7.05 -15.02
N GLU A 176 -17.78 5.81 -15.25
CA GLU A 176 -18.62 4.63 -15.01
C GLU A 176 -19.10 4.54 -13.56
N ARG A 177 -18.23 4.89 -12.60
CA ARG A 177 -18.63 4.97 -11.19
C ARG A 177 -19.64 6.10 -10.93
N GLU A 178 -19.44 7.25 -11.55
CA GLU A 178 -20.39 8.38 -11.43
C GLU A 178 -21.74 8.04 -12.05
N ASP A 179 -21.75 7.37 -13.22
CA ASP A 179 -22.99 6.87 -13.83
C ASP A 179 -23.73 5.90 -12.89
N GLU A 180 -23.01 5.02 -12.18
CA GLU A 180 -23.58 4.13 -11.15
C GLU A 180 -24.15 4.93 -9.97
N ILE A 181 -23.49 6.01 -9.54
CA ILE A 181 -23.92 6.88 -8.44
C ILE A 181 -25.17 7.67 -8.86
N GLU A 182 -25.18 8.24 -10.08
CA GLU A 182 -26.33 9.00 -10.61
C GLU A 182 -27.54 8.12 -10.86
N ALA A 183 -27.33 6.89 -11.35
CA ALA A 183 -28.39 5.92 -11.57
C ALA A 183 -28.91 5.28 -10.27
N PHE A 184 -28.23 5.48 -9.15
CA PHE A 184 -28.59 4.86 -7.89
C PHE A 184 -29.88 5.42 -7.32
N VAL A 185 -30.85 4.55 -7.09
CA VAL A 185 -32.10 4.89 -6.43
C VAL A 185 -31.99 4.59 -4.94
N LYS A 186 -32.10 5.63 -4.14
CA LYS A 186 -32.12 5.48 -2.67
C LYS A 186 -33.40 4.74 -2.23
N GLU A 187 -33.21 3.65 -1.52
CA GLU A 187 -34.30 2.90 -0.89
C GLU A 187 -34.32 3.21 0.60
N GLU A 188 -35.52 3.55 1.09
CA GLU A 188 -35.76 3.73 2.51
C GLU A 188 -35.84 2.38 3.20
N TYR A 189 -35.24 2.29 4.36
CA TYR A 189 -35.41 1.16 5.27
C TYR A 189 -35.31 1.64 6.73
N TRP A 190 -35.92 0.88 7.62
CA TRP A 190 -35.94 1.20 9.04
C TRP A 190 -35.25 0.10 9.85
N THR A 191 -34.74 0.50 11.01
CA THR A 191 -34.19 -0.42 12.00
C THR A 191 -34.84 -0.13 13.34
N ILE A 192 -35.09 -1.19 14.13
CA ILE A 192 -35.59 -1.06 15.50
C ILE A 192 -34.48 -1.54 16.44
N GLU A 193 -34.11 -0.66 17.35
CA GLU A 193 -33.21 -0.97 18.46
C GLU A 193 -33.96 -0.92 19.77
N ALA A 194 -33.65 -1.86 20.65
CA ALA A 194 -34.24 -1.94 21.98
C ALA A 194 -33.15 -1.78 23.04
N ALA A 195 -33.47 -1.06 24.12
CA ALA A 195 -32.71 -1.11 25.34
C ALA A 195 -33.41 -2.06 26.33
N PHE A 196 -32.68 -3.04 26.81
CA PHE A 196 -33.17 -4.05 27.75
C PHE A 196 -32.41 -3.95 29.07
N LYS A 197 -33.15 -3.94 30.16
CA LYS A 197 -32.65 -3.99 31.52
C LYS A 197 -32.51 -5.42 32.00
N LEU A 198 -31.33 -5.79 32.43
CA LEU A 198 -30.98 -7.08 33.04
C LEU A 198 -31.38 -7.10 34.51
N ALA A 199 -31.48 -8.30 35.08
CA ALA A 199 -31.67 -8.46 36.52
C ALA A 199 -30.54 -7.84 37.38
N SER A 200 -29.33 -7.73 36.82
CA SER A 200 -28.19 -7.03 37.45
C SER A 200 -28.36 -5.51 37.56
N GLY A 201 -29.36 -4.95 36.86
CA GLY A 201 -29.57 -3.51 36.73
C GLY A 201 -28.84 -2.85 35.57
N GLU A 202 -27.98 -3.58 34.84
CA GLU A 202 -27.28 -3.08 33.65
C GLU A 202 -28.24 -3.06 32.45
N THR A 203 -27.99 -2.14 31.51
CA THR A 203 -28.78 -2.01 30.28
C THR A 203 -27.96 -2.44 29.08
N ILE A 204 -28.54 -3.26 28.21
CA ILE A 204 -27.96 -3.67 26.96
C ILE A 204 -28.79 -3.18 25.78
N ARG A 205 -28.12 -2.83 24.67
CA ARG A 205 -28.79 -2.49 23.40
C ARG A 205 -28.75 -3.68 22.47
N ALA A 206 -29.89 -3.94 21.84
CA ALA A 206 -30.03 -5.01 20.85
C ALA A 206 -30.85 -4.52 19.67
N ARG A 207 -30.52 -5.04 18.48
CA ARG A 207 -31.19 -4.69 17.23
C ARG A 207 -32.12 -5.82 16.81
N LEU A 208 -33.30 -5.46 16.34
CA LEU A 208 -34.26 -6.39 15.74
C LEU A 208 -33.66 -6.99 14.45
N GLU A 209 -33.44 -8.28 14.43
CA GLU A 209 -32.86 -8.97 13.27
C GLU A 209 -33.81 -9.94 12.58
N ARG A 210 -34.79 -10.52 13.33
CA ARG A 210 -35.74 -11.48 12.76
C ARG A 210 -37.14 -11.24 13.27
N ILE A 211 -38.11 -11.47 12.38
CA ILE A 211 -39.58 -11.41 12.65
C ILE A 211 -40.14 -12.70 12.08
N GLY A 212 -40.81 -13.52 12.91
CA GLY A 212 -41.42 -14.77 12.46
C GLY A 212 -40.42 -15.78 11.89
N GLY A 213 -39.15 -15.68 12.28
CA GLY A 213 -38.06 -16.53 11.79
C GLY A 213 -37.30 -15.99 10.57
N GLU A 214 -37.85 -15.00 9.87
CA GLU A 214 -37.23 -14.37 8.72
C GLU A 214 -36.44 -13.09 9.12
N LYS A 215 -35.50 -12.68 8.28
CA LYS A 215 -34.73 -11.46 8.47
C LYS A 215 -35.67 -10.25 8.47
N ALA A 216 -35.59 -9.42 9.50
CA ALA A 216 -36.38 -8.20 9.60
C ALA A 216 -36.05 -7.26 8.43
N ARG A 217 -37.10 -6.89 7.67
CA ARG A 217 -37.05 -5.90 6.61
C ARG A 217 -38.23 -4.95 6.84
N ILE A 218 -37.92 -3.72 7.20
CA ILE A 218 -38.91 -2.72 7.55
C ILE A 218 -38.79 -1.61 6.51
N ALA A 219 -39.81 -1.45 5.68
CA ALA A 219 -39.74 -0.61 4.50
C ALA A 219 -40.33 0.82 4.75
N SER A 220 -41.04 1.03 5.85
CA SER A 220 -41.66 2.33 6.14
C SER A 220 -41.74 2.64 7.63
N GLY A 221 -41.83 3.95 7.96
CA GLY A 221 -42.04 4.40 9.33
C GLY A 221 -43.34 3.91 9.92
N GLU A 222 -44.43 3.82 9.13
CA GLU A 222 -45.70 3.29 9.58
C GLU A 222 -45.60 1.82 10.05
N GLU A 223 -44.87 1.00 9.27
CA GLU A 223 -44.56 -0.39 9.63
C GLU A 223 -43.68 -0.46 10.90
N ALA A 224 -42.68 0.40 11.00
CA ALA A 224 -41.80 0.47 12.18
C ALA A 224 -42.57 0.81 13.46
N GLU A 225 -43.49 1.79 13.40
CA GLU A 225 -44.32 2.18 14.55
C GLU A 225 -45.36 1.09 14.92
N LYS A 226 -45.94 0.40 13.94
CA LYS A 226 -46.82 -0.76 14.21
C LYS A 226 -46.06 -1.90 14.92
N LEU A 227 -44.86 -2.17 14.47
CA LEU A 227 -44.00 -3.19 15.09
C LEU A 227 -43.60 -2.79 16.53
N LYS A 228 -43.25 -1.52 16.76
CA LYS A 228 -42.95 -0.99 18.10
C LYS A 228 -44.12 -1.21 19.04
N ALA A 229 -45.32 -0.73 18.64
CA ALA A 229 -46.54 -0.87 19.45
C ALA A 229 -46.87 -2.35 19.75
N ALA A 230 -46.61 -3.26 18.80
CA ALA A 230 -46.82 -4.67 19.00
C ALA A 230 -45.82 -5.30 20.00
N MET A 231 -44.61 -4.73 20.09
CA MET A 231 -43.53 -5.25 20.94
C MET A 231 -43.53 -4.64 22.36
N GLU A 232 -44.01 -3.43 22.56
CA GLU A 232 -43.98 -2.71 23.85
C GLU A 232 -44.56 -3.50 25.03
N LYS A 233 -45.53 -4.36 24.79
CA LYS A 233 -46.21 -5.16 25.82
C LYS A 233 -45.74 -6.58 25.92
N LYS A 234 -44.69 -6.96 25.19
CA LYS A 234 -44.20 -8.33 25.16
C LYS A 234 -43.20 -8.60 26.29
N ALA A 235 -43.19 -9.82 26.77
CA ALA A 235 -42.23 -10.31 27.71
C ALA A 235 -40.99 -10.85 26.95
N PHE A 236 -39.86 -10.20 27.14
CA PHE A 236 -38.61 -10.60 26.49
C PHE A 236 -37.81 -11.50 27.37
N VAL A 237 -37.22 -12.53 26.77
CA VAL A 237 -36.34 -13.46 27.43
C VAL A 237 -35.09 -13.70 26.59
N VAL A 238 -33.98 -13.99 27.24
CA VAL A 238 -32.73 -14.38 26.58
C VAL A 238 -32.90 -15.80 26.02
N ALA A 239 -33.08 -15.90 24.72
CA ALA A 239 -33.26 -17.17 24.02
C ALA A 239 -31.96 -17.98 23.90
N GLY A 240 -30.85 -17.28 23.77
CA GLY A 240 -29.52 -17.88 23.65
C GLY A 240 -28.39 -16.91 23.87
N VAL A 241 -27.29 -17.43 24.36
CA VAL A 241 -26.01 -16.70 24.47
C VAL A 241 -24.94 -17.52 23.79
N GLU A 242 -24.23 -16.93 22.84
CA GLU A 242 -23.08 -17.53 22.20
C GLU A 242 -21.82 -16.75 22.58
N GLU A 243 -20.79 -17.47 23.01
CA GLU A 243 -19.48 -16.91 23.25
C GLU A 243 -18.45 -17.60 22.38
N LYS A 244 -17.62 -16.79 21.71
CA LYS A 244 -16.56 -17.35 20.86
C LYS A 244 -15.33 -16.45 20.81
N GLU A 245 -14.20 -17.09 20.60
CA GLU A 245 -12.96 -16.35 20.27
C GLU A 245 -12.93 -16.02 18.77
N ARG A 246 -12.61 -14.76 18.46
CA ARG A 246 -12.34 -14.32 17.10
C ARG A 246 -10.90 -13.86 16.99
N PHE A 247 -10.20 -14.36 15.97
CA PHE A 247 -8.83 -14.02 15.68
C PHE A 247 -8.79 -13.04 14.50
N VAL A 248 -8.14 -11.89 14.70
CA VAL A 248 -7.87 -10.91 13.65
C VAL A 248 -6.40 -11.04 13.26
N ALA A 249 -6.17 -11.34 11.99
CA ALA A 249 -4.82 -11.50 11.46
C ALA A 249 -4.16 -10.13 11.17
N PRO A 250 -2.84 -10.00 11.36
CA PRO A 250 -2.13 -8.81 10.94
C PRO A 250 -2.12 -8.69 9.41
N TYR A 251 -2.03 -7.45 8.96
CA TYR A 251 -1.92 -7.14 7.54
C TYR A 251 -0.51 -7.41 7.01
N ALA A 252 -0.37 -7.70 5.72
CA ALA A 252 0.92 -7.81 5.06
C ALA A 252 1.72 -6.49 5.12
N ALA A 253 3.04 -6.57 4.98
CA ALA A 253 3.86 -5.41 4.68
C ALA A 253 3.37 -4.68 3.43
N PHE A 254 3.71 -3.41 3.28
CA PHE A 254 3.18 -2.59 2.20
C PHE A 254 3.69 -3.00 0.81
N LYS A 255 2.81 -2.89 -0.17
CA LYS A 255 3.11 -2.70 -1.59
C LYS A 255 2.75 -1.26 -1.98
N THR A 256 3.16 -0.79 -3.15
CA THR A 256 2.95 0.60 -3.59
C THR A 256 1.50 1.07 -3.39
N SER A 257 0.52 0.29 -3.86
CA SER A 257 -0.90 0.68 -3.77
C SER A 257 -1.40 0.79 -2.33
N SER A 258 -1.10 -0.20 -1.48
CA SER A 258 -1.54 -0.17 -0.08
C SER A 258 -0.81 0.91 0.74
N LEU A 259 0.46 1.23 0.42
CA LEU A 259 1.14 2.36 1.04
C LEU A 259 0.48 3.69 0.66
N GLN A 260 0.13 3.88 -0.61
CA GLN A 260 -0.56 5.10 -1.05
C GLN A 260 -1.93 5.26 -0.40
N GLN A 261 -2.71 4.17 -0.29
CA GLN A 261 -4.02 4.16 0.37
C GLN A 261 -3.93 4.55 1.85
N GLU A 262 -3.05 3.89 2.60
CA GLU A 262 -2.87 4.16 4.03
C GLU A 262 -2.27 5.56 4.28
N ALA A 263 -1.31 5.99 3.47
CA ALA A 263 -0.75 7.33 3.57
C ALA A 263 -1.80 8.42 3.24
N SER A 264 -2.69 8.16 2.29
CA SER A 264 -3.81 9.05 1.99
C SER A 264 -4.80 9.10 3.16
N SER A 265 -5.19 7.95 3.69
CA SER A 265 -6.16 7.86 4.79
C SER A 265 -5.61 8.46 6.09
N LYS A 266 -4.41 8.04 6.52
CA LYS A 266 -3.86 8.38 7.84
C LYS A 266 -3.02 9.66 7.86
N LEU A 267 -2.26 9.93 6.79
CA LEU A 267 -1.33 11.06 6.72
C LEU A 267 -1.83 12.19 5.81
N LYS A 268 -2.94 11.98 5.10
CA LYS A 268 -3.49 12.92 4.11
C LYS A 268 -2.50 13.27 2.99
N PHE A 269 -1.64 12.31 2.64
CA PHE A 269 -0.69 12.47 1.55
C PHE A 269 -1.34 12.11 0.22
N SER A 270 -1.10 12.92 -0.81
CA SER A 270 -1.43 12.50 -2.18
C SER A 270 -0.52 11.35 -2.63
N PRO A 271 -0.93 10.51 -3.59
CA PRO A 271 -0.07 9.45 -4.15
C PRO A 271 1.29 9.98 -4.62
N LYS A 272 1.30 11.16 -5.27
CA LYS A 272 2.54 11.83 -5.71
C LYS A 272 3.46 12.19 -4.55
N LYS A 273 2.91 12.78 -3.48
CA LYS A 273 3.67 13.12 -2.26
C LYS A 273 4.22 11.86 -1.59
N THR A 274 3.40 10.82 -1.45
CA THR A 274 3.80 9.54 -0.86
C THR A 274 5.02 8.96 -1.59
N MET A 275 4.97 8.91 -2.94
CA MET A 275 6.06 8.35 -3.73
C MET A 275 7.32 9.21 -3.68
N LEU A 276 7.19 10.54 -3.65
CA LEU A 276 8.34 11.46 -3.52
C LEU A 276 9.06 11.27 -2.17
N VAL A 277 8.30 11.13 -1.08
CA VAL A 277 8.85 10.94 0.26
C VAL A 277 9.47 9.54 0.37
N ALA A 278 8.80 8.50 -0.16
CA ALA A 278 9.34 7.14 -0.18
C ALA A 278 10.66 7.06 -0.97
N GLN A 279 10.78 7.75 -2.11
CA GLN A 279 12.02 7.82 -2.89
C GLN A 279 13.17 8.39 -2.06
N LYS A 280 12.93 9.46 -1.29
CA LYS A 280 13.95 10.04 -0.41
C LYS A 280 14.39 9.07 0.69
N LEU A 281 13.46 8.34 1.28
CA LEU A 281 13.75 7.31 2.30
C LEU A 281 14.56 6.14 1.71
N PHE A 282 14.31 5.78 0.46
CA PHE A 282 15.02 4.70 -0.22
C PHE A 282 16.43 5.11 -0.65
N GLU A 283 16.61 6.28 -1.29
CA GLU A 283 17.89 6.69 -1.88
C GLU A 283 19.00 6.98 -0.86
N GLY A 284 18.61 7.35 0.35
CA GLY A 284 19.52 7.55 1.47
C GLY A 284 19.23 8.79 2.29
N VAL A 285 19.31 8.61 3.58
CA VAL A 285 19.17 9.63 4.62
C VAL A 285 20.49 9.80 5.34
N GLU A 286 20.87 11.04 5.58
CA GLU A 286 22.08 11.36 6.35
C GLU A 286 21.78 11.22 7.85
N MET A 287 22.43 10.28 8.51
CA MET A 287 22.29 9.97 9.92
C MET A 287 23.64 10.21 10.64
N GLY A 288 23.92 11.47 10.94
CA GLY A 288 25.21 11.87 11.49
C GLY A 288 26.34 11.68 10.47
N LYS A 289 27.28 10.79 10.78
CA LYS A 289 28.42 10.49 9.88
C LYS A 289 28.09 9.46 8.78
N SER A 290 26.99 8.70 8.93
CA SER A 290 26.55 7.68 7.98
C SER A 290 25.46 8.22 7.06
N MET A 291 25.27 7.54 5.93
CA MET A 291 24.16 7.78 5.01
C MET A 291 23.64 6.42 4.56
N THR A 292 22.34 6.16 4.68
CA THR A 292 21.77 4.85 4.36
C THR A 292 20.31 4.99 3.90
N GLY A 293 19.87 4.10 3.01
CA GLY A 293 18.46 3.96 2.69
C GLY A 293 17.72 3.34 3.87
N LEU A 294 16.60 3.94 4.23
CA LEU A 294 15.80 3.50 5.38
C LEU A 294 14.71 2.49 5.02
N ILE A 295 14.33 2.42 3.75
CA ILE A 295 13.31 1.48 3.26
C ILE A 295 13.80 0.74 2.01
N THR A 296 13.19 -0.39 1.72
CA THR A 296 13.35 -1.11 0.46
C THR A 296 12.71 -0.35 -0.70
N TYR A 297 13.00 -0.78 -1.93
CA TYR A 297 12.46 -0.15 -3.14
C TYR A 297 10.93 -0.07 -3.12
N MET A 298 10.39 1.14 -3.30
CA MET A 298 8.99 1.45 -3.04
C MET A 298 8.05 1.23 -4.23
N ARG A 299 8.55 0.98 -5.43
CA ARG A 299 7.72 0.63 -6.60
C ARG A 299 7.64 -0.89 -6.72
N THR A 300 6.76 -1.48 -5.97
CA THR A 300 6.58 -2.94 -5.89
C THR A 300 5.11 -3.31 -5.73
N ASP A 301 4.72 -4.39 -6.34
CA ASP A 301 3.43 -5.05 -6.16
C ASP A 301 3.54 -6.31 -5.28
N SER A 302 4.75 -6.61 -4.81
CA SER A 302 5.05 -7.76 -3.95
C SER A 302 4.81 -7.46 -2.48
N VAL A 303 4.33 -8.46 -1.76
CA VAL A 303 4.25 -8.49 -0.28
C VAL A 303 5.27 -9.46 0.32
N ARG A 304 6.15 -10.04 -0.50
CA ARG A 304 7.22 -10.94 -0.07
C ARG A 304 8.25 -10.19 0.77
N THR A 305 8.76 -10.82 1.80
CA THR A 305 9.85 -10.30 2.64
C THR A 305 10.94 -11.34 2.76
N SER A 306 12.20 -10.90 2.84
CA SER A 306 13.34 -11.81 3.01
C SER A 306 13.28 -12.50 4.37
N GLY A 307 13.78 -13.73 4.43
CA GLY A 307 13.88 -14.49 5.69
C GLY A 307 14.70 -13.78 6.77
N GLU A 308 15.74 -13.04 6.36
CA GLU A 308 16.59 -12.23 7.25
C GLU A 308 15.78 -11.12 7.93
N ALA A 309 14.99 -10.35 7.13
CA ALA A 309 14.15 -9.28 7.63
C ALA A 309 13.03 -9.79 8.55
N VAL A 310 12.39 -10.91 8.18
CA VAL A 310 11.41 -11.60 9.02
C VAL A 310 12.02 -12.03 10.35
N GLY A 311 13.21 -12.66 10.31
CA GLY A 311 13.91 -13.07 11.52
C GLY A 311 14.28 -11.89 12.42
N ALA A 312 14.74 -10.77 11.84
CA ALA A 312 15.07 -9.56 12.58
C ALA A 312 13.83 -8.93 13.23
N ALA A 313 12.71 -8.83 12.50
CA ALA A 313 11.45 -8.32 13.04
C ALA A 313 10.95 -9.18 14.20
N ARG A 314 11.00 -10.50 14.09
CA ARG A 314 10.57 -11.42 15.15
C ARG A 314 11.43 -11.30 16.41
N ARG A 315 12.75 -11.16 16.27
CA ARG A 315 13.65 -10.90 17.41
C ARG A 315 13.33 -9.58 18.09
N LEU A 316 13.07 -8.53 17.30
CA LEU A 316 12.68 -7.22 17.84
C LEU A 316 11.36 -7.33 18.63
N VAL A 317 10.35 -8.00 18.07
CA VAL A 317 9.05 -8.21 18.72
C VAL A 317 9.22 -8.97 20.04
N GLU A 318 10.02 -10.04 20.05
CA GLU A 318 10.29 -10.81 21.26
C GLU A 318 10.96 -9.97 22.35
N ALA A 319 11.95 -9.16 21.96
CA ALA A 319 12.70 -8.29 22.87
C ALA A 319 11.84 -7.15 23.45
N GLN A 320 10.95 -6.56 22.65
CA GLN A 320 10.15 -5.40 23.08
C GLN A 320 8.82 -5.76 23.74
N PHE A 321 8.17 -6.84 23.29
CA PHE A 321 6.81 -7.20 23.70
C PHE A 321 6.72 -8.58 24.36
N GLY A 322 7.77 -9.37 24.27
CA GLY A 322 7.83 -10.71 24.83
C GLY A 322 7.33 -11.82 23.89
N LYS A 323 7.64 -13.05 24.27
CA LYS A 323 7.37 -14.27 23.50
C LYS A 323 5.91 -14.47 23.07
N PRO A 324 4.87 -14.10 23.84
CA PRO A 324 3.46 -14.24 23.42
C PRO A 324 3.11 -13.48 22.14
N TYR A 325 3.84 -12.39 21.84
CA TYR A 325 3.61 -11.58 20.64
C TYR A 325 4.26 -12.13 19.38
N VAL A 326 5.09 -13.17 19.51
CA VAL A 326 5.74 -13.84 18.38
C VAL A 326 5.00 -15.14 18.04
N PRO A 327 4.34 -15.23 16.88
CA PRO A 327 3.66 -16.47 16.50
C PRO A 327 4.66 -17.60 16.32
N SER A 328 4.25 -18.87 16.55
CA SER A 328 5.12 -20.05 16.46
C SER A 328 5.81 -20.18 15.09
N LYS A 329 5.09 -19.85 14.02
CA LYS A 329 5.61 -19.79 12.64
C LYS A 329 5.56 -18.36 12.13
N PRO A 330 6.50 -17.93 11.25
CA PRO A 330 6.42 -16.66 10.57
C PRO A 330 5.09 -16.50 9.83
N ASN A 331 4.54 -15.30 9.87
CA ASN A 331 3.39 -14.98 9.03
C ASN A 331 3.84 -14.88 7.56
N VAL A 332 3.16 -15.62 6.69
CA VAL A 332 3.43 -15.65 5.24
C VAL A 332 2.23 -15.09 4.50
N TYR A 333 2.50 -14.18 3.57
CA TYR A 333 1.48 -13.52 2.76
C TYR A 333 1.66 -13.93 1.29
N LYS A 334 0.54 -14.24 0.64
CA LYS A 334 0.56 -14.64 -0.78
C LYS A 334 0.60 -13.40 -1.68
N ASN A 335 1.52 -13.41 -2.63
CA ASN A 335 1.50 -12.46 -3.74
C ASN A 335 0.30 -12.70 -4.65
N SER A 336 -0.12 -11.64 -5.38
CA SER A 336 -0.98 -11.85 -6.54
C SER A 336 -0.23 -12.65 -7.61
N LYS A 337 -0.96 -13.40 -8.45
CA LYS A 337 -0.36 -14.19 -9.55
C LYS A 337 0.43 -13.33 -10.57
N THR A 338 0.17 -12.02 -10.59
CA THR A 338 0.79 -11.05 -11.50
C THR A 338 1.96 -10.29 -10.87
N ALA A 339 2.24 -10.52 -9.58
CA ALA A 339 3.34 -9.84 -8.89
C ALA A 339 4.71 -10.31 -9.42
N GLN A 340 5.64 -9.37 -9.59
CA GLN A 340 7.01 -9.69 -9.99
C GLN A 340 7.74 -10.33 -8.81
N ASP A 341 8.12 -11.60 -8.93
CA ASP A 341 8.78 -12.36 -7.85
C ASP A 341 10.15 -11.79 -7.43
N ALA A 342 10.76 -10.95 -8.26
CA ALA A 342 12.06 -10.34 -7.98
C ALA A 342 12.02 -9.23 -6.93
N HIS A 343 10.83 -8.66 -6.64
CA HIS A 343 10.69 -7.54 -5.71
C HIS A 343 10.30 -8.01 -4.32
N GLU A 344 10.73 -7.22 -3.31
CA GLU A 344 10.25 -7.34 -1.94
C GLU A 344 9.15 -6.32 -1.65
N ALA A 345 8.44 -6.54 -0.52
CA ALA A 345 7.55 -5.56 0.07
C ALA A 345 8.30 -4.31 0.53
N ILE A 346 7.58 -3.20 0.68
CA ILE A 346 8.12 -1.98 1.27
C ILE A 346 8.24 -2.20 2.78
N ARG A 347 9.46 -2.20 3.26
CA ARG A 347 9.83 -2.42 4.66
C ARG A 347 11.02 -1.58 5.08
N PRO A 348 11.27 -1.37 6.38
CA PRO A 348 12.55 -0.82 6.83
C PRO A 348 13.70 -1.74 6.41
N THR A 349 14.82 -1.15 6.04
CA THR A 349 16.07 -1.88 5.73
C THR A 349 16.64 -2.53 6.98
N ASP A 350 16.52 -1.85 8.13
CA ASP A 350 16.89 -2.34 9.45
C ASP A 350 15.78 -1.99 10.46
N VAL A 351 15.14 -3.02 11.02
CA VAL A 351 14.06 -2.85 12.00
C VAL A 351 14.53 -2.26 13.33
N THR A 352 15.83 -2.31 13.62
CA THR A 352 16.40 -1.72 14.84
C THR A 352 16.48 -0.19 14.76
N LEU A 353 16.37 0.37 13.56
CA LEU A 353 16.16 1.80 13.32
C LEU A 353 14.70 2.15 13.61
N THR A 354 14.33 2.12 14.91
CA THR A 354 12.96 2.45 15.32
C THR A 354 12.59 3.90 14.95
N PRO A 355 11.30 4.24 14.84
CA PRO A 355 10.87 5.61 14.55
C PRO A 355 11.54 6.65 15.47
N GLU A 356 11.68 6.36 16.76
CA GLU A 356 12.29 7.26 17.74
C GLU A 356 13.77 7.52 17.43
N ARG A 357 14.50 6.49 16.98
CA ARG A 357 15.93 6.60 16.65
C ARG A 357 16.19 7.41 15.39
N VAL A 358 15.31 7.34 14.39
CA VAL A 358 15.49 8.06 13.13
C VAL A 358 14.87 9.45 13.12
N LYS A 359 13.95 9.72 14.04
CA LYS A 359 13.22 11.00 14.13
C LYS A 359 14.11 12.25 14.05
N PRO A 360 15.28 12.32 14.74
CA PRO A 360 16.14 13.50 14.68
C PRO A 360 16.73 13.82 13.29
N PHE A 361 16.71 12.85 12.38
CA PHE A 361 17.33 12.95 11.05
C PHE A 361 16.33 13.14 9.93
N LEU A 362 15.02 13.08 10.24
CA LEU A 362 13.95 13.11 9.26
C LEU A 362 13.12 14.38 9.34
N SER A 363 12.71 14.87 8.18
CA SER A 363 11.62 15.85 8.14
C SER A 363 10.32 15.21 8.64
N HIS A 364 9.35 16.02 9.05
CA HIS A 364 8.06 15.54 9.53
C HIS A 364 7.40 14.55 8.56
N ASP A 365 7.35 14.88 7.27
CA ASP A 365 6.74 14.00 6.25
C ASP A 365 7.49 12.67 6.11
N MET A 366 8.83 12.71 6.12
CA MET A 366 9.67 11.50 6.04
C MET A 366 9.50 10.63 7.29
N PHE A 367 9.45 11.25 8.46
CA PHE A 367 9.24 10.55 9.72
C PHE A 367 7.87 9.86 9.74
N SER A 368 6.80 10.59 9.41
CA SER A 368 5.44 10.03 9.42
C SER A 368 5.29 8.85 8.47
N LEU A 369 5.87 8.94 7.25
CA LEU A 369 5.81 7.84 6.30
C LEU A 369 6.68 6.66 6.74
N TYR A 370 7.87 6.92 7.28
CA TYR A 370 8.74 5.87 7.81
C TYR A 370 8.11 5.13 8.97
N GLU A 371 7.53 5.86 9.94
CA GLU A 371 6.82 5.30 11.08
C GLU A 371 5.67 4.39 10.62
N LEU A 372 4.88 4.83 9.65
CA LEU A 372 3.79 4.05 9.07
C LEU A 372 4.31 2.73 8.47
N ILE A 373 5.40 2.78 7.69
CA ILE A 373 6.04 1.60 7.06
C ILE A 373 6.61 0.67 8.13
N TRP A 374 7.33 1.21 9.11
CA TRP A 374 7.96 0.45 10.18
C TRP A 374 6.92 -0.30 11.02
N ARG A 375 5.91 0.42 11.52
CA ARG A 375 4.84 -0.15 12.33
C ARG A 375 4.09 -1.26 11.57
N ARG A 376 3.78 -1.04 10.31
CA ARG A 376 3.10 -2.04 9.46
C ARG A 376 3.93 -3.29 9.27
N PHE A 377 5.22 -3.14 9.00
CA PHE A 377 6.13 -4.27 8.82
C PHE A 377 6.32 -5.07 10.09
N VAL A 378 6.60 -4.42 11.21
CA VAL A 378 6.76 -5.10 12.52
C VAL A 378 5.48 -5.84 12.88
N ALA A 379 4.33 -5.17 12.81
CA ALA A 379 3.03 -5.75 13.07
C ALA A 379 2.73 -6.96 12.18
N SER A 380 3.19 -6.96 10.92
CA SER A 380 2.99 -8.08 10.00
C SER A 380 3.58 -9.40 10.52
N GLN A 381 4.59 -9.36 11.36
CA GLN A 381 5.24 -10.53 11.93
C GLN A 381 4.83 -10.82 13.38
N MET A 382 3.83 -10.09 13.91
CA MET A 382 3.28 -10.30 15.26
C MET A 382 2.14 -11.31 15.28
N ALA A 383 1.81 -11.74 16.48
CA ALA A 383 0.69 -12.64 16.74
C ALA A 383 -0.66 -11.96 16.42
N ARG A 384 -1.65 -12.77 16.10
CA ARG A 384 -3.03 -12.32 15.84
C ARG A 384 -3.61 -11.64 17.09
N MET A 385 -4.41 -10.61 16.88
CA MET A 385 -5.27 -10.07 17.94
C MET A 385 -6.38 -11.10 18.23
N ARG A 386 -6.70 -11.29 19.50
CA ARG A 386 -7.74 -12.20 19.97
C ARG A 386 -8.83 -11.40 20.67
N LEU A 387 -10.04 -11.57 20.19
CA LEU A 387 -11.25 -10.99 20.71
C LEU A 387 -12.13 -12.09 21.32
N HIS A 388 -12.70 -11.80 22.47
CA HIS A 388 -13.82 -12.57 22.99
C HIS A 388 -15.11 -11.87 22.56
N VAL A 389 -15.93 -12.54 21.76
CA VAL A 389 -17.19 -12.02 21.23
C VAL A 389 -18.33 -12.71 21.97
N ARG A 390 -19.23 -11.93 22.54
CA ARG A 390 -20.47 -12.40 23.13
C ARG A 390 -21.64 -11.92 22.29
N THR A 391 -22.54 -12.83 21.94
CA THR A 391 -23.78 -12.53 21.21
C THR A 391 -24.94 -13.05 22.04
N ALA A 392 -25.90 -12.20 22.34
CA ALA A 392 -27.14 -12.58 23.03
C ALA A 392 -28.32 -12.43 22.08
N GLU A 393 -29.10 -13.49 21.92
CA GLU A 393 -30.39 -13.48 21.23
C GLU A 393 -31.50 -13.29 22.29
N ILE A 394 -32.33 -12.27 22.08
CA ILE A 394 -33.43 -11.88 22.95
C ILE A 394 -34.72 -12.05 22.16
N SER A 395 -35.66 -12.82 22.65
CA SER A 395 -36.87 -13.13 21.90
C SER A 395 -38.14 -12.88 22.67
N ALA A 396 -39.16 -12.52 21.91
CA ALA A 396 -40.58 -12.45 22.35
C ALA A 396 -41.51 -12.71 21.16
N ASP A 397 -42.35 -13.72 21.22
CA ASP A 397 -43.44 -14.00 20.25
C ASP A 397 -43.01 -13.87 18.77
N GLY A 398 -41.90 -14.46 18.39
CA GLY A 398 -41.36 -14.44 17.01
C GLY A 398 -40.48 -13.23 16.67
N TYR A 399 -40.40 -12.22 17.53
CA TYR A 399 -39.42 -11.13 17.39
C TYR A 399 -38.07 -11.57 18.01
N VAL A 400 -36.99 -11.38 17.27
CA VAL A 400 -35.65 -11.71 17.75
C VAL A 400 -34.73 -10.51 17.61
N PHE A 401 -34.30 -10.00 18.76
CA PHE A 401 -33.27 -8.96 18.88
C PHE A 401 -31.92 -9.63 19.13
N VAL A 402 -30.87 -9.03 18.59
CA VAL A 402 -29.50 -9.51 18.79
C VAL A 402 -28.64 -8.38 19.34
N ALA A 403 -28.06 -8.65 20.50
CA ALA A 403 -27.01 -7.82 21.10
C ALA A 403 -25.65 -8.46 20.81
N ARG A 404 -24.66 -7.65 20.43
CA ARG A 404 -23.29 -8.09 20.20
C ARG A 404 -22.32 -7.20 20.96
N GLY A 405 -21.31 -7.85 21.50
CA GLY A 405 -20.22 -7.11 22.13
C GLY A 405 -18.92 -7.90 22.04
N SER A 406 -17.79 -7.19 22.05
CA SER A 406 -16.49 -7.83 22.06
C SER A 406 -15.52 -7.14 23.00
N LYS A 407 -14.62 -7.91 23.60
CA LYS A 407 -13.45 -7.39 24.33
C LYS A 407 -12.16 -7.94 23.76
N VAL A 408 -11.12 -7.12 23.76
CA VAL A 408 -9.76 -7.55 23.40
C VAL A 408 -9.22 -8.39 24.57
N VAL A 409 -8.97 -9.66 24.32
CA VAL A 409 -8.35 -10.58 25.28
C VAL A 409 -6.83 -10.56 25.13
N PHE A 410 -6.37 -10.40 23.89
CA PHE A 410 -4.97 -10.25 23.56
C PHE A 410 -4.84 -9.30 22.37
N ASP A 411 -4.11 -8.21 22.56
CA ASP A 411 -3.98 -7.16 21.56
C ASP A 411 -3.12 -7.57 20.34
N GLY A 412 -2.18 -8.50 20.53
CA GLY A 412 -1.35 -9.01 19.43
C GLY A 412 -0.72 -7.88 18.61
N PHE A 413 -0.86 -7.95 17.28
CA PHE A 413 -0.29 -6.95 16.38
C PHE A 413 -0.89 -5.54 16.54
N SER A 414 -2.11 -5.43 17.10
CA SER A 414 -2.77 -4.13 17.28
C SER A 414 -2.09 -3.24 18.29
N ARG A 415 -1.18 -3.78 19.09
CA ARG A 415 -0.30 -3.01 19.98
C ARG A 415 0.64 -2.07 19.22
N VAL A 416 1.02 -2.41 18.01
CA VAL A 416 1.94 -1.64 17.17
C VAL A 416 1.23 -0.95 16.01
N TYR A 417 0.20 -1.60 15.46
CA TYR A 417 -0.52 -1.12 14.29
C TYR A 417 -2.02 -1.31 14.49
N GLU A 418 -2.75 -0.22 14.60
CA GLU A 418 -4.19 -0.24 14.90
C GLU A 418 -4.97 -1.12 13.92
N ALA A 419 -5.82 -1.99 14.48
CA ALA A 419 -6.81 -2.73 13.74
C ALA A 419 -8.13 -1.93 13.69
N GLU A 420 -8.81 -1.98 12.55
CA GLU A 420 -10.17 -1.43 12.44
C GLU A 420 -11.10 -2.21 13.39
N LYS A 421 -11.85 -1.48 14.21
CA LYS A 421 -12.89 -2.04 15.09
C LYS A 421 -14.25 -1.81 14.41
N ARG A 422 -15.09 -2.84 14.42
CA ARG A 422 -16.50 -2.70 14.03
C ARG A 422 -17.25 -1.90 15.09
N GLU A 423 -18.21 -1.11 14.67
CA GLU A 423 -18.96 -0.20 15.54
C GLU A 423 -19.81 -0.93 16.57
N ASP A 424 -20.43 -2.03 16.14
CA ASP A 424 -21.27 -2.93 16.94
C ASP A 424 -20.49 -3.78 17.97
N GLU A 425 -19.16 -3.73 17.93
CA GLU A 425 -18.28 -4.50 18.82
C GLU A 425 -17.50 -3.63 19.84
N ARG A 426 -17.88 -2.34 19.97
CA ARG A 426 -17.14 -1.39 20.84
C ARG A 426 -17.37 -1.61 22.32
N THR A 427 -18.52 -2.17 22.69
CA THR A 427 -18.87 -2.42 24.10
C THR A 427 -19.02 -3.91 24.34
N TYR A 428 -18.43 -4.42 25.40
CA TYR A 428 -18.60 -5.81 25.79
C TYR A 428 -19.91 -5.98 26.53
N LEU A 429 -20.66 -7.04 26.23
CA LEU A 429 -21.90 -7.33 26.93
C LEU A 429 -21.60 -7.85 28.33
N PRO A 430 -22.40 -7.44 29.34
CA PRO A 430 -22.32 -8.00 30.71
C PRO A 430 -22.65 -9.49 30.71
N ASP A 431 -22.57 -10.10 31.90
CA ASP A 431 -22.95 -11.49 32.07
C ASP A 431 -24.47 -11.63 31.93
N ILE A 432 -24.90 -12.48 31.01
CA ILE A 432 -26.29 -12.68 30.60
C ILE A 432 -26.54 -14.20 30.61
N ALA A 433 -27.60 -14.63 31.28
CA ALA A 433 -27.97 -16.04 31.33
C ALA A 433 -29.11 -16.37 30.35
N ARG A 434 -29.04 -17.55 29.72
CA ARG A 434 -30.16 -18.05 28.94
C ARG A 434 -31.39 -18.25 29.83
N GLY A 435 -32.55 -17.79 29.35
CA GLY A 435 -33.82 -17.84 30.11
C GLY A 435 -34.04 -16.64 31.02
N GLU A 436 -33.08 -15.73 31.14
CA GLU A 436 -33.23 -14.49 31.90
C GLU A 436 -34.35 -13.62 31.31
N ALA A 437 -35.27 -13.17 32.14
CA ALA A 437 -36.33 -12.23 31.76
C ALA A 437 -35.77 -10.82 31.75
N LEU A 438 -36.04 -10.07 30.71
CA LEU A 438 -35.54 -8.73 30.49
C LEU A 438 -36.63 -7.68 30.56
N GLY A 439 -36.37 -6.57 31.25
CA GLY A 439 -37.24 -5.39 31.22
C GLY A 439 -36.99 -4.57 29.95
N LEU A 440 -38.02 -4.35 29.15
CA LEU A 440 -37.89 -3.42 28.02
C LEU A 440 -37.90 -1.97 28.56
N GLU A 441 -36.82 -1.22 28.32
CA GLU A 441 -36.71 0.20 28.72
C GLU A 441 -37.13 1.15 27.60
N SER A 442 -36.66 0.88 26.37
CA SER A 442 -37.03 1.68 25.20
C SER A 442 -36.99 0.88 23.91
N LEU A 443 -37.79 1.35 22.94
CA LEU A 443 -37.75 0.93 21.55
C LEU A 443 -37.59 2.15 20.67
N GLU A 444 -36.52 2.18 19.89
CA GLU A 444 -36.20 3.28 18.99
C GLU A 444 -36.24 2.78 17.54
N ALA A 445 -37.08 3.43 16.72
CA ALA A 445 -37.11 3.19 15.29
C ALA A 445 -36.29 4.29 14.58
N SER A 446 -35.36 3.88 13.75
CA SER A 446 -34.49 4.80 13.02
C SER A 446 -34.67 4.62 11.52
N GLN A 447 -34.85 5.73 10.82
CA GLN A 447 -34.93 5.80 9.37
C GLN A 447 -33.54 5.78 8.77
N HIS A 448 -33.34 5.00 7.73
CA HIS A 448 -32.14 4.93 6.95
C HIS A 448 -32.46 4.95 5.46
N PHE A 449 -31.46 5.31 4.68
CA PHE A 449 -31.50 5.17 3.22
C PHE A 449 -30.28 4.40 2.77
N THR A 450 -30.46 3.56 1.76
CA THR A 450 -29.32 2.96 1.07
C THR A 450 -28.44 4.07 0.47
N VAL A 451 -27.14 3.84 0.43
CA VAL A 451 -26.17 4.79 -0.15
C VAL A 451 -25.61 4.25 -1.45
N PRO A 452 -25.28 5.14 -2.41
CA PRO A 452 -24.65 4.70 -3.66
C PRO A 452 -23.29 4.03 -3.38
N PRO A 453 -22.75 3.30 -4.36
CA PRO A 453 -21.40 2.74 -4.25
C PRO A 453 -20.36 3.86 -4.07
N ALA A 454 -19.35 3.61 -3.24
CA ALA A 454 -18.27 4.56 -2.95
C ALA A 454 -17.20 4.59 -4.06
#